data_7faeaafe3c42b781da29d5fa388a7e67
#
_entry.id   7faeaafe3c42b781da29d5fa388a7e67
#
_cell.length_a   1.000
_cell.length_b   1.000
_cell.length_c   1.000
_cell.angle_alpha   90.00
_cell.angle_beta   90.00
_cell.angle_gamma   90.00
#
_symmetry.space_group_name_H-M   'P 1'
#
loop_
_entity.id
_entity.type
_entity.pdbx_description
1 polymer ?
#
loop_
_entity_poly.entity_id
_entity_poly.type
_entity_poly.pdbx_seq_one_letter_code
_entity_poly.pdbx_strand_id
1 'polypeptide(L)'
;MALRAVAFDMDGVLIDSEKVYRMCWLKNGLSIGIPENEMSKICDRMAGGTKKTNAHVMKEKMGEDFDYLAFRQRTVDMVEAYLNEHGVELKHGVIETLKTLKARGIKMAVATSTDRERAEDKLIRSGLLPYFDDVICGDEIERGKPYPDIYLKACEKLGTKPEEIGRAHV
;
A
#
# COMPACT_ATOMS: atom_id res chain seq x y z
N MET A 1 1.50 8.32 -28.15
CA MET A 1 0.45 7.41 -27.61
C MET A 1 -0.43 8.21 -26.67
N ALA A 2 -1.72 7.98 -26.67
CA ALA A 2 -2.64 8.66 -25.77
C ALA A 2 -2.83 7.80 -24.50
N LEU A 3 -2.72 8.42 -23.32
CA LEU A 3 -3.06 7.80 -22.04
C LEU A 3 -4.55 7.46 -22.00
N ARG A 4 -4.90 6.21 -21.80
CA ARG A 4 -6.30 5.72 -21.76
C ARG A 4 -6.71 5.22 -20.38
N ALA A 5 -5.75 4.83 -19.55
CA ALA A 5 -5.99 4.34 -18.20
C ALA A 5 -4.87 4.73 -17.25
N VAL A 6 -5.16 4.70 -15.94
CA VAL A 6 -4.18 4.84 -14.87
C VAL A 6 -4.41 3.78 -13.81
N ALA A 7 -3.35 3.07 -13.43
CA ALA A 7 -3.33 2.19 -12.27
C ALA A 7 -2.65 2.90 -11.09
N PHE A 8 -3.37 3.05 -10.00
CA PHE A 8 -2.90 3.69 -8.77
C PHE A 8 -2.49 2.63 -7.74
N ASP A 9 -1.34 2.82 -7.12
CA ASP A 9 -1.11 2.17 -5.84
C ASP A 9 -2.04 2.79 -4.78
N MET A 10 -2.31 2.08 -3.69
CA MET A 10 -3.20 2.53 -2.64
C MET A 10 -2.44 3.18 -1.48
N ASP A 11 -1.66 2.37 -0.78
CA ASP A 11 -0.94 2.81 0.42
C ASP A 11 0.22 3.73 0.04
N GLY A 12 0.29 4.92 0.65
CA GLY A 12 1.30 5.94 0.35
C GLY A 12 1.02 6.79 -0.90
N VAL A 13 0.09 6.41 -1.76
CA VAL A 13 -0.29 7.13 -3.00
C VAL A 13 -1.69 7.75 -2.90
N LEU A 14 -2.70 6.95 -2.67
CA LEU A 14 -4.08 7.40 -2.47
C LEU A 14 -4.37 7.70 -1.00
N ILE A 15 -3.87 6.85 -0.13
CA ILE A 15 -4.09 6.88 1.32
C ILE A 15 -2.78 7.26 2.01
N ASP A 16 -2.85 8.21 2.96
CA ASP A 16 -1.71 8.63 3.77
C ASP A 16 -1.48 7.66 4.94
N SER A 17 -1.23 6.40 4.61
CA SER A 17 -1.01 5.34 5.60
C SER A 17 0.42 5.28 6.15
N GLU A 18 1.41 5.87 5.48
CA GLU A 18 2.82 5.76 5.85
C GLU A 18 3.11 6.25 7.26
N LYS A 19 2.53 7.41 7.64
CA LYS A 19 2.69 7.95 9.01
C LYS A 19 2.06 7.03 10.07
N VAL A 20 0.94 6.38 9.74
CA VAL A 20 0.27 5.43 10.64
C VAL A 20 1.11 4.17 10.77
N TYR A 21 1.62 3.63 9.67
CA TYR A 21 2.56 2.51 9.69
C TYR A 21 3.79 2.84 10.54
N ARG A 22 4.43 3.99 10.31
CA ARG A 22 5.61 4.40 11.09
C ARG A 22 5.31 4.47 12.58
N MET A 23 4.21 5.10 12.97
CA MET A 23 3.78 5.17 14.36
C MET A 23 3.56 3.76 14.96
N CYS A 24 2.90 2.87 14.24
CA CYS A 24 2.65 1.50 14.70
C CYS A 24 3.95 0.68 14.80
N TRP A 25 4.88 0.83 13.84
CA TRP A 25 6.21 0.22 13.93
C TRP A 25 6.97 0.65 15.19
N LEU A 26 6.99 1.96 15.50
CA LEU A 26 7.63 2.49 16.70
C LEU A 26 6.99 1.93 17.97
N LYS A 27 5.66 1.94 18.08
CA LYS A 27 4.92 1.39 19.22
C LYS A 27 5.17 -0.12 19.40
N ASN A 28 5.14 -0.87 18.30
CA ASN A 28 5.37 -2.32 18.33
C ASN A 28 6.83 -2.64 18.72
N GLY A 29 7.81 -1.90 18.19
CA GLY A 29 9.21 -2.04 18.57
C GLY A 29 9.42 -1.77 20.05
N LEU A 30 8.82 -0.71 20.57
CA LEU A 30 8.89 -0.36 21.99
C LEU A 30 8.31 -1.47 22.88
N SER A 31 7.22 -2.12 22.44
CA SER A 31 6.58 -3.23 23.19
C SER A 31 7.46 -4.49 23.35
N ILE A 32 8.49 -4.63 22.52
CA ILE A 32 9.48 -5.73 22.58
C ILE A 32 10.86 -5.25 23.06
N GLY A 33 10.94 -4.04 23.64
CA GLY A 33 12.14 -3.51 24.25
C GLY A 33 13.12 -2.78 23.30
N ILE A 34 12.73 -2.47 22.07
CA ILE A 34 13.55 -1.64 21.17
C ILE A 34 13.26 -0.17 21.47
N PRO A 35 14.25 0.65 21.87
CA PRO A 35 14.08 2.08 22.07
C PRO A 35 13.59 2.80 20.82
N GLU A 36 12.77 3.84 20.99
CA GLU A 36 12.15 4.56 19.87
C GLU A 36 13.15 5.09 18.86
N ASN A 37 14.28 5.66 19.33
CA ASN A 37 15.34 6.18 18.47
C ASN A 37 16.04 5.08 17.66
N GLU A 38 16.13 3.86 18.17
CA GLU A 38 16.66 2.71 17.43
C GLU A 38 15.64 2.17 16.45
N MET A 39 14.38 2.01 16.88
CA MET A 39 13.30 1.56 15.99
C MET A 39 13.08 2.54 14.84
N SER A 40 13.23 3.85 15.08
CA SER A 40 13.18 4.87 14.02
C SER A 40 14.23 4.60 12.92
N LYS A 41 15.49 4.33 13.31
CA LYS A 41 16.56 3.98 12.35
C LYS A 41 16.26 2.68 11.59
N ILE A 42 15.66 1.70 12.27
CA ILE A 42 15.23 0.45 11.65
C ILE A 42 14.14 0.73 10.61
N CYS A 43 13.14 1.56 10.93
CA CYS A 43 12.10 1.98 9.98
C CYS A 43 12.69 2.65 8.74
N ASP A 44 13.67 3.54 8.91
CA ASP A 44 14.34 4.22 7.80
C ASP A 44 15.07 3.22 6.87
N ARG A 45 15.70 2.17 7.45
CA ARG A 45 16.33 1.09 6.69
C ARG A 45 15.33 0.15 5.99
N MET A 46 14.13 0.00 6.57
CA MET A 46 13.06 -0.84 6.01
C MET A 46 12.25 -0.13 4.93
N ALA A 47 12.35 1.20 4.82
CA ALA A 47 11.59 1.99 3.86
C ALA A 47 11.85 1.53 2.42
N GLY A 48 10.79 1.29 1.64
CA GLY A 48 10.88 0.77 0.27
C GLY A 48 11.34 -0.69 0.15
N GLY A 49 11.62 -1.36 1.27
CA GLY A 49 12.09 -2.74 1.29
C GLY A 49 10.98 -3.77 1.10
N THR A 50 11.37 -4.97 0.70
CA THR A 50 10.49 -6.15 0.62
C THR A 50 10.34 -6.82 1.99
N LYS A 51 9.34 -7.72 2.13
CA LYS A 51 9.21 -8.55 3.36
C LYS A 51 10.52 -9.26 3.72
N LYS A 52 11.26 -9.76 2.71
CA LYS A 52 12.52 -10.49 2.90
C LYS A 52 13.65 -9.58 3.39
N THR A 53 13.83 -8.42 2.75
CA THR A 53 14.87 -7.45 3.15
C THR A 53 14.57 -6.87 4.53
N ASN A 54 13.32 -6.56 4.83
CA ASN A 54 12.90 -6.04 6.12
C ASN A 54 13.04 -7.07 7.25
N ALA A 55 12.79 -8.36 6.95
CA ALA A 55 13.07 -9.45 7.90
C ALA A 55 14.57 -9.50 8.25
N HIS A 56 15.44 -9.36 7.25
CA HIS A 56 16.88 -9.33 7.48
C HIS A 56 17.30 -8.16 8.38
N VAL A 57 16.81 -6.96 8.11
CA VAL A 57 17.09 -5.77 8.94
C VAL A 57 16.67 -5.98 10.41
N MET A 58 15.51 -6.59 10.64
CA MET A 58 15.05 -6.88 12.00
C MET A 58 15.87 -7.98 12.68
N LYS A 59 16.23 -9.05 11.95
CA LYS A 59 17.05 -10.14 12.48
C LYS A 59 18.48 -9.70 12.83
N GLU A 60 19.07 -8.78 12.09
CA GLU A 60 20.36 -8.18 12.47
C GLU A 60 20.32 -7.55 13.86
N LYS A 61 19.20 -6.97 14.24
CA LYS A 61 19.01 -6.33 15.57
C LYS A 61 18.58 -7.31 16.65
N MET A 62 17.66 -8.23 16.34
CA MET A 62 16.95 -9.05 17.31
C MET A 62 17.50 -10.50 17.41
N GLY A 63 18.34 -10.90 16.47
CA GLY A 63 18.86 -12.27 16.33
C GLY A 63 18.12 -13.07 15.25
N GLU A 64 18.76 -14.16 14.79
CA GLU A 64 18.26 -14.97 13.67
C GLU A 64 16.91 -15.65 13.95
N ASP A 65 16.62 -15.96 15.22
CA ASP A 65 15.39 -16.61 15.63
C ASP A 65 14.19 -15.65 15.74
N PHE A 66 14.39 -14.36 15.45
CA PHE A 66 13.32 -13.37 15.54
C PHE A 66 12.21 -13.63 14.51
N ASP A 67 10.98 -13.83 14.99
CA ASP A 67 9.79 -14.00 14.14
C ASP A 67 9.31 -12.65 13.59
N TYR A 68 9.96 -12.23 12.51
CA TYR A 68 9.58 -11.01 11.81
C TYR A 68 8.14 -11.05 11.26
N LEU A 69 7.65 -12.22 10.83
CA LEU A 69 6.32 -12.31 10.25
C LEU A 69 5.24 -12.05 11.29
N ALA A 70 5.37 -12.64 12.48
CA ALA A 70 4.47 -12.35 13.60
C ALA A 70 4.57 -10.88 14.05
N PHE A 71 5.79 -10.33 14.14
CA PHE A 71 6.00 -8.93 14.48
C PHE A 71 5.36 -7.98 13.45
N ARG A 72 5.54 -8.27 12.17
CA ARG A 72 4.92 -7.51 11.09
C ARG A 72 3.39 -7.61 11.13
N GLN A 73 2.84 -8.83 11.33
CA GLN A 73 1.38 -9.00 11.40
C GLN A 73 0.79 -8.16 12.53
N ARG A 74 1.39 -8.19 13.72
CA ARG A 74 0.95 -7.33 14.84
C ARG A 74 0.99 -5.84 14.50
N THR A 75 2.00 -5.38 13.74
CA THR A 75 2.02 -3.98 13.27
C THR A 75 0.86 -3.69 12.32
N VAL A 76 0.56 -4.61 11.39
CA VAL A 76 -0.58 -4.48 10.48
C VAL A 76 -1.90 -4.39 11.27
N ASP A 77 -2.09 -5.27 12.26
CA ASP A 77 -3.30 -5.28 13.10
C ASP A 77 -3.44 -3.94 13.88
N MET A 78 -2.34 -3.39 14.36
CA MET A 78 -2.33 -2.06 15.00
C MET A 78 -2.69 -0.94 14.03
N VAL A 79 -2.23 -1.01 12.78
CA VAL A 79 -2.59 -0.04 11.73
C VAL A 79 -4.08 -0.14 11.43
N GLU A 80 -4.62 -1.34 11.24
CA GLU A 80 -6.06 -1.52 10.97
C GLU A 80 -6.91 -1.01 12.15
N ALA A 81 -6.53 -1.33 13.38
CA ALA A 81 -7.21 -0.83 14.57
C ALA A 81 -7.20 0.71 14.62
N TYR A 82 -6.05 1.34 14.33
CA TYR A 82 -5.94 2.80 14.28
C TYR A 82 -6.83 3.41 13.19
N LEU A 83 -6.79 2.86 11.97
CA LEU A 83 -7.61 3.33 10.87
C LEU A 83 -9.11 3.13 11.15
N ASN A 84 -9.48 2.07 11.86
CA ASN A 84 -10.86 1.82 12.29
C ASN A 84 -11.37 2.88 13.26
N GLU A 85 -10.53 3.32 14.18
CA GLU A 85 -10.88 4.32 15.18
C GLU A 85 -10.84 5.76 14.64
N HIS A 86 -9.85 6.10 13.81
CA HIS A 86 -9.55 7.47 13.41
C HIS A 86 -9.94 7.81 11.97
N GLY A 87 -10.33 6.80 11.18
CA GLY A 87 -10.63 6.96 9.76
C GLY A 87 -9.41 6.84 8.86
N VAL A 88 -9.66 6.93 7.56
CA VAL A 88 -8.66 6.80 6.49
C VAL A 88 -8.39 8.18 5.91
N GLU A 89 -7.18 8.70 6.09
CA GLU A 89 -6.77 9.97 5.51
C GLU A 89 -6.25 9.80 4.08
N LEU A 90 -6.62 10.73 3.21
CA LEU A 90 -6.17 10.77 1.82
C LEU A 90 -4.89 11.59 1.67
N LYS A 91 -4.06 11.22 0.71
CA LYS A 91 -2.97 12.10 0.26
C LYS A 91 -3.56 13.36 -0.38
N HIS A 92 -2.83 14.48 -0.21
CA HIS A 92 -3.23 15.75 -0.79
C HIS A 92 -3.40 15.66 -2.31
N GLY A 93 -4.45 16.26 -2.85
CA GLY A 93 -4.71 16.31 -4.29
C GLY A 93 -5.32 15.05 -4.90
N VAL A 94 -5.58 13.99 -4.13
CA VAL A 94 -6.14 12.73 -4.65
C VAL A 94 -7.50 12.96 -5.30
N ILE A 95 -8.43 13.59 -4.60
CA ILE A 95 -9.80 13.78 -5.11
C ILE A 95 -9.81 14.62 -6.38
N GLU A 96 -9.03 15.71 -6.43
CA GLU A 96 -8.92 16.58 -7.61
C GLU A 96 -8.34 15.82 -8.80
N THR A 97 -7.32 14.98 -8.56
CA THR A 97 -6.69 14.15 -9.60
C THR A 97 -7.70 13.15 -10.15
N LEU A 98 -8.40 12.42 -9.29
CA LEU A 98 -9.38 11.40 -9.70
C LEU A 98 -10.55 12.04 -10.47
N LYS A 99 -11.07 13.18 -10.00
CA LYS A 99 -12.12 13.93 -10.71
C LYS A 99 -11.64 14.40 -12.09
N THR A 100 -10.41 14.90 -12.19
CA THR A 100 -9.84 15.37 -13.46
C THR A 100 -9.68 14.24 -14.47
N LEU A 101 -9.18 13.09 -14.04
CA LEU A 101 -9.02 11.92 -14.91
C LEU A 101 -10.38 11.37 -15.36
N LYS A 102 -11.34 11.29 -14.44
CA LYS A 102 -12.72 10.85 -14.75
C LYS A 102 -13.38 11.78 -15.78
N ALA A 103 -13.23 13.09 -15.62
CA ALA A 103 -13.78 14.09 -16.56
C ALA A 103 -13.14 13.98 -17.96
N ARG A 104 -11.91 13.48 -18.07
CA ARG A 104 -11.21 13.20 -19.34
C ARG A 104 -11.51 11.82 -19.93
N GLY A 105 -12.38 11.04 -19.29
CA GLY A 105 -12.71 9.68 -19.75
C GLY A 105 -11.58 8.68 -19.58
N ILE A 106 -10.59 8.97 -18.72
CA ILE A 106 -9.48 8.05 -18.42
C ILE A 106 -9.99 6.99 -17.44
N LYS A 107 -9.84 5.72 -17.79
CA LYS A 107 -10.18 4.60 -16.92
C LYS A 107 -9.20 4.53 -15.74
N MET A 108 -9.68 4.15 -14.59
CA MET A 108 -8.85 4.11 -13.38
C MET A 108 -9.02 2.79 -12.63
N ALA A 109 -7.90 2.19 -12.22
CA ALA A 109 -7.91 1.04 -11.34
C ALA A 109 -6.98 1.25 -10.14
N VAL A 110 -7.30 0.60 -9.04
CA VAL A 110 -6.36 0.42 -7.92
C VAL A 110 -5.56 -0.85 -8.17
N ALA A 111 -4.24 -0.80 -7.93
CA ALA A 111 -3.33 -1.93 -8.04
C ALA A 111 -2.48 -1.99 -6.76
N THR A 112 -2.97 -2.70 -5.74
CA THR A 112 -2.39 -2.73 -4.39
C THR A 112 -1.87 -4.11 -4.00
N SER A 113 -0.81 -4.15 -3.19
CA SER A 113 -0.32 -5.39 -2.57
C SER A 113 -1.14 -5.83 -1.34
N THR A 114 -2.12 -5.03 -0.93
CA THR A 114 -3.08 -5.35 0.14
C THR A 114 -4.07 -6.39 -0.38
N ASP A 115 -4.55 -7.29 0.49
CA ASP A 115 -5.60 -8.23 0.13
C ASP A 115 -6.94 -7.52 -0.11
N ARG A 116 -7.84 -8.20 -0.82
CA ARG A 116 -9.10 -7.62 -1.30
C ARG A 116 -9.98 -7.09 -0.17
N GLU A 117 -10.18 -7.85 0.88
CA GLU A 117 -11.07 -7.47 1.97
C GLU A 117 -10.64 -6.14 2.60
N ARG A 118 -9.34 -6.00 2.94
CA ARG A 118 -8.80 -4.78 3.53
C ARG A 118 -8.71 -3.62 2.53
N ALA A 119 -8.42 -3.91 1.27
CA ALA A 119 -8.34 -2.88 0.25
C ALA A 119 -9.72 -2.26 -0.02
N GLU A 120 -10.75 -3.07 -0.17
CA GLU A 120 -12.11 -2.60 -0.40
C GLU A 120 -12.65 -1.83 0.82
N ASP A 121 -12.43 -2.31 2.04
CA ASP A 121 -12.82 -1.58 3.27
C ASP A 121 -12.19 -0.18 3.30
N LYS A 122 -10.89 -0.06 3.05
CA LYS A 122 -10.21 1.24 3.00
C LYS A 122 -10.78 2.17 1.91
N LEU A 123 -11.03 1.63 0.71
CA LEU A 123 -11.57 2.41 -0.41
C LEU A 123 -13.01 2.86 -0.16
N ILE A 124 -13.84 2.03 0.48
CA ILE A 124 -15.20 2.37 0.87
C ILE A 124 -15.19 3.49 1.92
N ARG A 125 -14.42 3.30 2.99
CA ARG A 125 -14.36 4.24 4.13
C ARG A 125 -13.73 5.58 3.75
N SER A 126 -12.80 5.59 2.80
CA SER A 126 -12.22 6.82 2.26
C SER A 126 -13.08 7.50 1.18
N GLY A 127 -14.18 6.87 0.76
CA GLY A 127 -15.03 7.36 -0.32
C GLY A 127 -14.42 7.30 -1.70
N LEU A 128 -13.33 6.53 -1.87
CA LEU A 128 -12.59 6.44 -3.13
C LEU A 128 -13.15 5.41 -4.10
N LEU A 129 -13.79 4.35 -3.61
CA LEU A 129 -14.24 3.23 -4.45
C LEU A 129 -15.04 3.66 -5.70
N PRO A 130 -15.96 4.64 -5.66
CA PRO A 130 -16.75 5.06 -6.83
C PRO A 130 -15.96 5.74 -7.96
N TYR A 131 -14.68 6.05 -7.75
CA TYR A 131 -13.83 6.64 -8.78
C TYR A 131 -13.18 5.59 -9.67
N PHE A 132 -13.08 4.35 -9.22
CA PHE A 132 -12.34 3.29 -9.90
C PHE A 132 -13.25 2.37 -10.68
N ASP A 133 -12.78 1.96 -11.86
CA ASP A 133 -13.45 0.98 -12.72
C ASP A 133 -13.16 -0.44 -12.26
N ASP A 134 -12.00 -0.68 -11.60
CA ASP A 134 -11.64 -1.98 -11.02
C ASP A 134 -10.64 -1.82 -9.86
N VAL A 135 -10.52 -2.85 -9.03
CA VAL A 135 -9.54 -2.96 -7.94
C VAL A 135 -8.82 -4.29 -8.10
N ILE A 136 -7.49 -4.26 -8.20
CA ILE A 136 -6.63 -5.44 -8.31
C ILE A 136 -5.81 -5.54 -7.03
N CYS A 137 -5.93 -6.67 -6.33
CA CYS A 137 -5.37 -6.89 -5.01
C CYS A 137 -4.24 -7.92 -5.01
N GLY A 138 -3.41 -7.89 -3.97
CA GLY A 138 -2.21 -8.73 -3.89
C GLY A 138 -2.49 -10.22 -3.79
N ASP A 139 -3.63 -10.62 -3.26
CA ASP A 139 -4.08 -12.00 -3.15
C ASP A 139 -4.61 -12.61 -4.47
N GLU A 140 -4.79 -11.77 -5.50
CA GLU A 140 -5.19 -12.19 -6.84
C GLU A 140 -4.01 -12.41 -7.80
N ILE A 141 -2.78 -12.17 -7.34
CA ILE A 141 -1.57 -12.10 -8.16
C ILE A 141 -0.55 -13.12 -7.66
N GLU A 142 -0.04 -13.94 -8.58
CA GLU A 142 0.96 -14.95 -8.24
C GLU A 142 2.30 -14.31 -7.83
N ARG A 143 2.75 -13.31 -8.59
CA ARG A 143 4.00 -12.60 -8.32
C ARG A 143 3.72 -11.12 -8.01
N GLY A 144 3.79 -10.77 -6.73
CA GLY A 144 3.61 -9.39 -6.28
C GLY A 144 4.70 -8.42 -6.78
N LYS A 145 4.51 -7.13 -6.52
CA LYS A 145 5.51 -6.09 -6.82
C LYS A 145 6.89 -6.47 -6.28
N PRO A 146 7.98 -6.32 -7.03
CA PRO A 146 8.15 -5.46 -8.22
C PRO A 146 7.78 -6.10 -9.57
N TYR A 147 7.26 -7.31 -9.61
CA TYR A 147 6.83 -7.93 -10.87
C TYR A 147 5.64 -7.17 -11.47
N PRO A 148 5.52 -7.14 -12.82
CA PRO A 148 4.50 -6.34 -13.50
C PRO A 148 3.10 -6.96 -13.49
N ASP A 149 2.93 -8.15 -12.94
CA ASP A 149 1.72 -8.97 -13.04
C ASP A 149 0.45 -8.23 -12.62
N ILE A 150 0.50 -7.45 -11.55
CA ILE A 150 -0.63 -6.67 -11.06
C ILE A 150 -1.06 -5.57 -12.07
N TYR A 151 -0.10 -4.96 -12.75
CA TYR A 151 -0.37 -3.93 -13.76
C TYR A 151 -0.87 -4.54 -15.08
N LEU A 152 -0.36 -5.73 -15.45
CA LEU A 152 -0.84 -6.47 -16.61
C LEU A 152 -2.30 -6.89 -16.40
N LYS A 153 -2.65 -7.34 -15.19
CA LYS A 153 -4.04 -7.65 -14.83
C LYS A 153 -4.93 -6.40 -14.84
N ALA A 154 -4.41 -5.24 -14.41
CA ALA A 154 -5.12 -3.98 -14.52
C ALA A 154 -5.40 -3.60 -15.99
N CYS A 155 -4.43 -3.79 -16.89
CA CYS A 155 -4.62 -3.59 -18.33
C CYS A 155 -5.74 -4.47 -18.88
N GLU A 156 -5.74 -5.76 -18.54
CA GLU A 156 -6.77 -6.72 -18.94
C GLU A 156 -8.16 -6.26 -18.49
N LYS A 157 -8.30 -5.96 -17.20
CA LYS A 157 -9.55 -5.52 -16.59
C LYS A 157 -10.10 -4.22 -17.18
N LEU A 158 -9.22 -3.26 -17.48
CA LEU A 158 -9.59 -1.97 -18.06
C LEU A 158 -9.74 -2.03 -19.60
N GLY A 159 -9.40 -3.15 -20.23
CA GLY A 159 -9.43 -3.31 -21.69
C GLY A 159 -8.46 -2.36 -22.40
N THR A 160 -7.24 -2.20 -21.86
CA THR A 160 -6.18 -1.32 -22.38
C THR A 160 -4.90 -2.11 -22.64
N LYS A 161 -4.00 -1.55 -23.42
CA LYS A 161 -2.67 -2.12 -23.64
C LYS A 161 -1.68 -1.58 -22.61
N PRO A 162 -0.58 -2.31 -22.34
CA PRO A 162 0.47 -1.84 -21.40
C PRO A 162 1.07 -0.46 -21.76
N GLU A 163 1.07 -0.10 -23.05
CA GLU A 163 1.60 1.18 -23.53
C GLU A 163 0.59 2.35 -23.35
N GLU A 164 -0.66 2.04 -23.02
CA GLU A 164 -1.75 3.01 -22.85
C GLU A 164 -2.09 3.28 -21.38
N ILE A 165 -1.45 2.55 -20.43
CA ILE A 165 -1.69 2.70 -18.99
C ILE A 165 -0.57 3.46 -18.31
N GLY A 166 -0.92 4.52 -17.59
CA GLY A 166 -0.05 5.20 -16.64
C GLY A 166 -0.03 4.49 -15.29
N ARG A 167 1.05 4.69 -14.53
CA ARG A 167 1.21 4.15 -13.18
C ARG A 167 1.49 5.26 -12.20
N ALA A 168 0.74 5.32 -11.10
CA ALA A 168 1.01 6.17 -9.96
C ALA A 168 1.41 5.28 -8.77
N HIS A 169 2.67 5.33 -8.38
CA HIS A 169 3.23 4.58 -7.26
C HIS A 169 4.36 5.38 -6.59
N VAL A 170 4.68 5.07 -5.35
CA VAL A 170 5.82 5.63 -4.61
C VAL A 170 7.10 4.91 -5.02
#